data_0f27c0164c18f3bc3194eae441ad4edb
#
_entry.id   0f27c0164c18f3bc3194eae441ad4edb
#
_cell.length_a   1.000
_cell.length_b   1.000
_cell.length_c   1.000
_cell.angle_alpha   90.00
_cell.angle_beta   90.00
_cell.angle_gamma   90.00
#
_symmetry.space_group_name_H-M   'P 1'
#
loop_
_entity.id
_entity.type
_entity.pdbx_description
1 polymer ?
#
loop_
_entity_poly.entity_id
_entity_poly.type
_entity_poly.pdbx_seq_one_letter_code
_entity_poly.pdbx_strand_id
1 'polypeptide(L)'
;MLRVGDIVRVGNDPDERKILSVYKTSDDRVFCGVGGFLRYFESYELSLVRPSTINHPYELGQRVYYKRGQSEDEVVVCGIELQYGYNDTHKVRYNLYHPCTDTVTHMVRQEKLRPLESYTLF
;
A
#
# COMPACT_ATOMS: atom_id res chain seq x y z
N MET A 1 -6.20 -2.27 11.07
CA MET A 1 -4.95 -1.87 10.40
C MET A 1 -5.18 -0.58 9.63
N LEU A 2 -4.23 0.35 9.72
CA LEU A 2 -4.33 1.62 9.00
C LEU A 2 -4.11 1.41 7.50
N ARG A 3 -4.82 2.19 6.70
CA ARG A 3 -4.83 2.07 5.23
C ARG A 3 -4.55 3.42 4.59
N VAL A 4 -4.08 3.40 3.34
CA VAL A 4 -3.93 4.65 2.58
C VAL A 4 -5.28 5.35 2.48
N GLY A 5 -5.27 6.66 2.64
CA GLY A 5 -6.48 7.46 2.64
C GLY A 5 -7.14 7.63 4.00
N ASP A 6 -6.75 6.84 5.00
CA ASP A 6 -7.25 7.04 6.37
C ASP A 6 -6.86 8.44 6.85
N ILE A 7 -7.75 9.07 7.60
CA ILE A 7 -7.48 10.35 8.25
C ILE A 7 -7.08 10.05 9.69
N VAL A 8 -5.91 10.56 10.06
CA VAL A 8 -5.28 10.27 11.36
C VAL A 8 -4.79 11.55 12.03
N ARG A 9 -4.49 11.44 13.33
CA ARG A 9 -3.72 12.44 14.06
C ARG A 9 -2.38 11.83 14.44
N VAL A 10 -1.33 12.65 14.39
CA VAL A 10 0.02 12.22 14.73
C VAL A 10 0.32 12.67 16.16
N GLY A 11 0.49 11.71 17.09
CA GLY A 11 0.80 12.02 18.48
C GLY A 11 -0.18 13.04 19.05
N ASN A 12 0.35 14.15 19.54
CA ASN A 12 -0.44 15.22 20.14
C ASN A 12 -0.77 16.36 19.16
N ASP A 13 -0.42 16.20 17.87
CA ASP A 13 -0.76 17.20 16.85
C ASP A 13 -2.28 17.21 16.68
N PRO A 14 -2.95 18.37 16.81
CA PRO A 14 -4.40 18.45 16.67
C PRO A 14 -4.89 18.35 15.23
N ASP A 15 -4.00 18.50 14.25
CA ASP A 15 -4.40 18.51 12.85
C ASP A 15 -4.71 17.11 12.33
N GLU A 16 -5.75 17.03 11.52
CA GLU A 16 -6.10 15.80 10.83
C GLU A 16 -5.27 15.67 9.57
N ARG A 17 -4.68 14.50 9.37
CA ARG A 17 -3.75 14.23 8.27
C ARG A 17 -4.17 12.96 7.54
N LYS A 18 -3.86 12.89 6.25
CA LYS A 18 -4.17 11.73 5.43
C LYS A 18 -2.94 10.82 5.32
N ILE A 19 -3.15 9.51 5.45
CA ILE A 19 -2.11 8.52 5.15
C ILE A 19 -1.97 8.43 3.65
N LEU A 20 -0.77 8.72 3.15
CA LEU A 20 -0.46 8.73 1.72
C LEU A 20 0.21 7.44 1.26
N SER A 21 0.82 6.71 2.17
CA SER A 21 1.51 5.46 1.84
C SER A 21 1.61 4.57 3.05
N VAL A 22 1.65 3.26 2.81
CA VAL A 22 1.94 2.26 3.84
C VAL A 22 2.96 1.29 3.27
N TYR A 23 3.92 0.89 4.12
CA TYR A 23 4.99 -0.03 3.73
C TYR A 23 5.16 -1.09 4.79
N LYS A 24 5.43 -2.31 4.37
CA LYS A 24 5.73 -3.41 5.28
C LYS A 24 7.17 -3.84 5.07
N THR A 25 7.91 -3.93 6.17
CA THR A 25 9.30 -4.36 6.15
C THR A 25 9.41 -5.88 6.27
N SER A 26 10.61 -6.41 6.05
CA SER A 26 10.85 -7.86 6.14
C SER A 26 10.66 -8.41 7.55
N ASP A 27 10.74 -7.55 8.58
CA ASP A 27 10.48 -7.93 9.98
C ASP A 27 9.04 -7.65 10.41
N ASP A 28 8.12 -7.52 9.44
CA ASP A 28 6.68 -7.35 9.66
C ASP A 28 6.28 -6.03 10.33
N ARG A 29 7.15 -5.03 10.32
CA ARG A 29 6.80 -3.70 10.80
C ARG A 29 6.10 -2.92 9.69
N VAL A 30 5.12 -2.10 10.05
CA VAL A 30 4.37 -1.29 9.10
C VAL A 30 4.67 0.19 9.36
N PHE A 31 5.07 0.89 8.31
CA PHE A 31 5.36 2.32 8.35
C PHE A 31 4.39 3.07 7.45
N CYS A 32 3.92 4.21 7.94
CA CYS A 32 2.94 5.04 7.23
C CYS A 32 3.56 6.39 6.88
N GLY A 33 3.42 6.78 5.61
CA GLY A 33 3.72 8.15 5.17
C GLY A 33 2.47 8.99 5.38
N VAL A 34 2.62 10.11 6.05
CA VAL A 34 1.50 10.98 6.42
C VAL A 34 1.70 12.34 5.77
N GLY A 35 0.63 12.87 5.17
CA GLY A 35 0.67 14.17 4.50
C GLY A 35 1.14 15.27 5.44
N GLY A 36 2.08 16.10 4.95
CA GLY A 36 2.65 17.19 5.73
C GLY A 36 3.88 16.84 6.55
N PHE A 37 4.30 15.56 6.55
CA PHE A 37 5.48 15.12 7.27
C PHE A 37 6.51 14.52 6.34
N LEU A 38 7.78 14.67 6.67
CA LEU A 38 8.89 14.13 5.87
C LEU A 38 9.40 12.79 6.38
N ARG A 39 8.88 12.31 7.51
CA ARG A 39 9.27 11.02 8.05
C ARG A 39 8.10 10.05 8.05
N TYR A 40 8.41 8.77 8.18
CA TYR A 40 7.39 7.73 8.33
C TYR A 40 7.08 7.50 9.81
N PHE A 41 5.88 7.00 10.06
CA PHE A 41 5.40 6.71 11.41
C PHE A 41 4.98 5.26 11.49
N GLU A 42 5.21 4.64 12.63
CA GLU A 42 4.60 3.35 12.93
C GLU A 42 3.16 3.56 13.39
N SER A 43 2.34 2.53 13.23
CA SER A 43 0.90 2.67 13.48
C SER A 43 0.57 3.11 14.92
N TYR A 44 1.41 2.74 15.91
CA TYR A 44 1.15 3.15 17.30
C TYR A 44 1.31 4.66 17.53
N GLU A 45 1.98 5.35 16.62
CA GLU A 45 2.17 6.81 16.71
C GLU A 45 0.97 7.58 16.14
N LEU A 46 0.01 6.87 15.55
CA LEU A 46 -1.10 7.48 14.83
C LEU A 46 -2.43 7.08 15.46
N SER A 47 -3.37 8.02 15.49
CA SER A 47 -4.74 7.78 15.96
C SER A 47 -5.70 7.95 14.80
N LEU A 48 -6.52 6.92 14.53
CA LEU A 48 -7.49 6.97 13.45
C LEU A 48 -8.62 7.94 13.79
N VAL A 49 -8.90 8.87 12.88
CA VAL A 49 -10.02 9.81 13.00
C VAL A 49 -11.19 9.32 12.15
N ARG A 50 -10.93 9.03 10.87
CA ARG A 50 -11.94 8.52 9.93
C ARG A 50 -11.29 7.50 9.00
N PRO A 51 -11.98 6.39 8.72
CA PRO A 51 -11.44 5.40 7.78
C PRO A 51 -11.44 5.95 6.35
N SER A 52 -10.57 5.36 5.53
CA SER A 52 -10.45 5.67 4.12
C SER A 52 -11.71 5.24 3.36
N THR A 53 -12.08 6.04 2.36
CA THR A 53 -13.09 5.65 1.37
C THR A 53 -12.45 5.18 0.07
N ILE A 54 -11.11 5.16 0.01
CA ILE A 54 -10.38 4.76 -1.19
C ILE A 54 -10.36 3.24 -1.27
N ASN A 55 -10.82 2.73 -2.41
CA ASN A 55 -10.84 1.28 -2.64
C ASN A 55 -9.51 0.84 -3.25
N HIS A 56 -8.89 -0.16 -2.64
CA HIS A 56 -7.76 -0.85 -3.23
C HIS A 56 -7.87 -2.35 -2.93
N PRO A 57 -7.91 -3.18 -3.99
CA PRO A 57 -8.23 -4.60 -3.81
C PRO A 57 -7.12 -5.44 -3.19
N TYR A 58 -5.89 -4.92 -3.13
CA TYR A 58 -4.75 -5.68 -2.61
C TYR A 58 -4.25 -5.06 -1.33
N GLU A 59 -3.85 -5.90 -0.37
CA GLU A 59 -3.40 -5.48 0.95
C GLU A 59 -1.91 -5.76 1.14
N LEU A 60 -1.29 -5.08 2.11
CA LEU A 60 0.11 -5.34 2.48
C LEU A 60 0.30 -6.81 2.85
N GLY A 61 1.35 -7.41 2.34
CA GLY A 61 1.68 -8.80 2.62
C GLY A 61 0.94 -9.80 1.73
N GLN A 62 0.01 -9.34 0.92
CA GLN A 62 -0.74 -10.23 0.03
C GLN A 62 0.13 -10.69 -1.12
N ARG A 63 0.04 -11.97 -1.46
CA ARG A 63 0.72 -12.55 -2.61
C ARG A 63 -0.18 -12.39 -3.82
N VAL A 64 0.39 -11.88 -4.90
CA VAL A 64 -0.33 -11.63 -6.15
C VAL A 64 0.56 -12.03 -7.32
N TYR A 65 -0.06 -12.12 -8.51
CA TYR A 65 0.70 -12.24 -9.75
C TYR A 65 0.91 -10.87 -10.36
N TYR A 66 2.13 -10.61 -10.80
CA TYR A 66 2.51 -9.40 -11.51
C TYR A 66 2.81 -9.75 -12.96
N LYS A 67 2.06 -9.15 -13.87
CA LYS A 67 2.21 -9.42 -15.30
C LYS A 67 3.29 -8.51 -15.88
N ARG A 68 4.32 -9.14 -16.42
CA ARG A 68 5.38 -8.44 -17.13
C ARG A 68 5.44 -9.00 -18.55
N GLY A 69 4.95 -8.23 -19.52
CA GLY A 69 4.86 -8.74 -20.88
C GLY A 69 4.03 -10.00 -20.95
N GLN A 70 4.62 -11.11 -21.36
CA GLN A 70 3.93 -12.39 -21.45
C GLN A 70 4.16 -13.31 -20.28
N SER A 71 4.95 -12.88 -19.30
CA SER A 71 5.22 -13.68 -18.11
C SER A 71 4.50 -13.10 -16.90
N GLU A 72 4.26 -13.96 -15.92
CA GLU A 72 3.71 -13.55 -14.63
C GLU A 72 4.62 -14.04 -13.53
N ASP A 73 4.95 -13.14 -12.61
CA ASP A 73 5.76 -13.45 -11.45
C ASP A 73 4.87 -13.45 -10.22
N GLU A 74 5.10 -14.39 -9.31
CA GLU A 74 4.45 -14.34 -8.00
C GLU A 74 5.24 -13.39 -7.11
N VAL A 75 4.56 -12.37 -6.58
CA VAL A 75 5.19 -11.30 -5.81
C VAL A 75 4.38 -11.02 -4.56
N VAL A 76 4.96 -10.23 -3.65
CA VAL A 76 4.29 -9.85 -2.39
C VAL A 76 4.12 -8.34 -2.40
N VAL A 77 2.91 -7.87 -2.05
CA VAL A 77 2.66 -6.43 -1.91
C VAL A 77 3.40 -5.94 -0.66
N CYS A 78 4.42 -5.12 -0.86
CA CYS A 78 5.21 -4.58 0.26
C CYS A 78 4.98 -3.10 0.50
N GLY A 79 4.22 -2.43 -0.37
CA GLY A 79 3.87 -1.03 -0.19
C GLY A 79 2.65 -0.67 -1.00
N ILE A 80 1.89 0.29 -0.49
CA ILE A 80 0.72 0.85 -1.16
C ILE A 80 0.83 2.36 -1.06
N GLU A 81 0.71 3.06 -2.18
CA GLU A 81 0.90 4.50 -2.21
C GLU A 81 -0.24 5.16 -2.96
N LEU A 82 -0.61 6.36 -2.51
CA LEU A 82 -1.53 7.22 -3.24
C LEU A 82 -0.71 8.14 -4.12
N GLN A 83 -1.03 8.16 -5.40
CA GLN A 83 -0.46 9.09 -6.35
C GLN A 83 -1.54 10.08 -6.76
N TYR A 84 -1.24 11.38 -6.64
CA TYR A 84 -2.17 12.39 -7.08
C TYR A 84 -2.22 12.43 -8.61
N GLY A 85 -3.43 12.40 -9.16
CA GLY A 85 -3.65 12.61 -10.56
C GLY A 85 -4.21 14.00 -10.83
N TYR A 86 -4.51 14.30 -12.08
CA TYR A 86 -5.22 15.51 -12.43
C TYR A 86 -6.62 15.45 -11.83
N ASN A 87 -7.16 16.61 -11.48
CA ASN A 87 -8.52 16.74 -10.94
C ASN A 87 -8.73 16.10 -9.57
N ASP A 88 -7.68 16.13 -8.73
CA ASP A 88 -7.74 15.60 -7.37
C ASP A 88 -8.14 14.13 -7.27
N THR A 89 -8.00 13.38 -8.34
CA THR A 89 -8.25 11.94 -8.28
C THR A 89 -7.02 11.23 -7.74
N HIS A 90 -7.23 10.42 -6.73
CA HIS A 90 -6.18 9.59 -6.17
C HIS A 90 -6.08 8.29 -6.95
N LYS A 91 -4.86 7.93 -7.32
CA LYS A 91 -4.58 6.64 -7.92
C LYS A 91 -3.76 5.83 -6.95
N VAL A 92 -4.14 4.57 -6.77
CA VAL A 92 -3.40 3.66 -5.91
C VAL A 92 -2.31 2.99 -6.73
N ARG A 93 -1.10 2.95 -6.15
CA ARG A 93 0.05 2.27 -6.75
C ARG A 93 0.60 1.28 -5.74
N TYR A 94 1.17 0.19 -6.24
CA TYR A 94 1.66 -0.90 -5.40
C TYR A 94 3.16 -1.06 -5.57
N ASN A 95 3.85 -1.33 -4.47
CA ASN A 95 5.23 -1.74 -4.50
C ASN A 95 5.27 -3.25 -4.27
N LEU A 96 6.05 -3.95 -5.08
CA LEU A 96 6.03 -5.40 -5.12
C LEU A 96 7.41 -5.95 -4.82
N TYR A 97 7.47 -6.87 -3.88
CA TYR A 97 8.69 -7.60 -3.56
C TYR A 97 8.74 -8.89 -4.36
N HIS A 98 9.88 -9.13 -5.02
CA HIS A 98 10.13 -10.33 -5.81
C HIS A 98 11.01 -11.27 -5.00
N PRO A 99 10.45 -12.35 -4.42
CA PRO A 99 11.25 -13.24 -3.56
C PRO A 99 12.40 -13.93 -4.30
N CYS A 100 12.20 -14.26 -5.58
CA CYS A 100 13.22 -14.99 -6.34
C CYS A 100 14.48 -14.17 -6.60
N THR A 101 14.37 -12.85 -6.69
CA THR A 101 15.49 -11.98 -7.03
C THR A 101 15.84 -11.00 -5.90
N ASP A 102 15.06 -11.01 -4.81
CA ASP A 102 15.24 -10.08 -3.69
C ASP A 102 15.27 -8.63 -4.15
N THR A 103 14.33 -8.28 -5.01
CA THR A 103 14.21 -6.92 -5.57
C THR A 103 12.80 -6.39 -5.37
N VAL A 104 12.64 -5.08 -5.54
CA VAL A 104 11.35 -4.41 -5.42
C VAL A 104 11.04 -3.66 -6.71
N THR A 105 9.82 -3.82 -7.19
CA THR A 105 9.29 -3.01 -8.30
C THR A 105 8.34 -1.98 -7.69
N HIS A 106 8.56 -0.70 -8.02
CA HIS A 106 7.82 0.41 -7.42
C HIS A 106 6.71 0.92 -8.32
N MET A 107 5.66 1.44 -7.69
CA MET A 107 4.62 2.23 -8.34
C MET A 107 3.89 1.48 -9.45
N VAL A 108 3.55 0.22 -9.19
CA VAL A 108 2.88 -0.64 -10.17
C VAL A 108 1.38 -0.35 -10.14
N ARG A 109 0.80 -0.28 -11.32
CA ARG A 109 -0.64 -0.08 -11.49
C ARG A 109 -1.41 -1.35 -11.16
N GLN A 110 -2.59 -1.18 -10.60
CA GLN A 110 -3.47 -2.27 -10.23
C GLN A 110 -3.76 -3.23 -11.40
N GLU A 111 -3.87 -2.71 -12.62
CA GLU A 111 -4.20 -3.51 -13.80
C GLU A 111 -3.12 -4.53 -14.15
N LYS A 112 -1.90 -4.33 -13.65
CA LYS A 112 -0.79 -5.27 -13.86
C LYS A 112 -0.82 -6.44 -12.88
N LEU A 113 -1.75 -6.43 -11.93
CA LEU A 113 -1.82 -7.41 -10.86
C LEU A 113 -3.10 -8.23 -10.98
N ARG A 114 -3.02 -9.49 -10.56
CA ARG A 114 -4.19 -10.30 -10.32
C ARG A 114 -3.99 -11.14 -9.07
N PRO A 115 -5.07 -11.49 -8.36
CA PRO A 115 -4.92 -12.30 -7.16
C PRO A 115 -4.46 -13.71 -7.51
N LEU A 116 -3.78 -14.34 -6.56
CA LEU A 116 -3.55 -15.77 -6.65
C LEU A 116 -4.92 -16.43 -6.55
N GLU A 117 -5.23 -17.23 -7.56
CA GLU A 117 -6.52 -17.90 -7.54
C GLU A 117 -6.52 -18.95 -6.47
N SER A 118 -7.47 -18.85 -5.60
CA SER A 118 -7.76 -19.99 -4.78
C SER A 118 -8.44 -20.98 -5.69
N TYR A 119 -7.85 -22.11 -5.87
CA TYR A 119 -8.41 -23.11 -6.66
C TYR A 119 -9.47 -23.79 -5.94
N THR A 120 -10.49 -23.42 -6.29
CA THR A 120 -11.53 -24.30 -5.98
C THR A 120 -11.59 -25.29 -7.05
N LEU A 121 -11.54 -25.91 -6.94
CA LEU A 121 -11.71 -26.50 -7.74
C LEU A 121 -12.61 -27.07 -8.00
N PHE A 122 -12.92 -27.21 -8.42
CA PHE A 122 -14.03 -27.57 -8.63
C PHE A 122 -14.09 -28.47 -9.02
#